data_e37293f4eff68e820bb2225e8ecf6ec7
#
_entry.id   e37293f4eff68e820bb2225e8ecf6ec7
#
_cell.length_a   1.000
_cell.length_b   1.000
_cell.length_c   1.000
_cell.angle_alpha   90.00
_cell.angle_beta   90.00
_cell.angle_gamma   90.00
#
_symmetry.space_group_name_H-M   'P 1'
#
loop_
_entity.id
_entity.type
_entity.pdbx_description
1 polymer ?
#
loop_
_entity_poly.entity_id
_entity_poly.type
_entity_poly.pdbx_seq_one_letter_code
_entity_poly.pdbx_strand_id
1 'polypeptide(L)'
;RLIEWGQKHKVDIEFALIETIVDQDNNPVFQSQALLGGISGGIGIGYSKKESQQNAARIALNRIRRDKNYQQSVLATQENGNNTIVT
;
A
#
# COMPACT_ATOMS: atom_id res chain seq x y z
N ARG A 1 11.82 2.11 1.65
CA ARG A 1 10.82 2.26 0.63
C ARG A 1 9.48 2.55 1.24
N LEU A 2 8.43 1.86 0.79
CA LEU A 2 7.10 2.18 1.30
C LEU A 2 6.99 1.92 2.80
N ILE A 3 7.48 0.79 3.26
CA ILE A 3 7.42 0.46 4.69
C ILE A 3 8.20 1.49 5.49
N GLU A 4 9.38 1.87 5.02
CA GLU A 4 10.17 2.90 5.68
C GLU A 4 9.45 4.24 5.68
N TRP A 5 8.83 4.58 4.55
CA TRP A 5 8.06 5.80 4.45
C TRP A 5 6.93 5.81 5.48
N GLY A 6 6.23 4.67 5.59
CA GLY A 6 5.14 4.55 6.54
C GLY A 6 5.60 4.72 7.97
N GLN A 7 6.73 4.09 8.32
CA GLN A 7 7.28 4.22 9.66
C GLN A 7 7.68 5.65 9.97
N LYS A 8 8.31 6.30 9.00
CA LYS A 8 8.76 7.67 9.17
C LYS A 8 7.60 8.62 9.39
N HIS A 9 6.50 8.41 8.71
CA HIS A 9 5.35 9.30 8.76
C HIS A 9 4.22 8.79 9.65
N LYS A 10 4.46 7.67 10.33
CA LYS A 10 3.48 7.07 11.25
C LYS A 10 2.16 6.76 10.56
N VAL A 11 2.28 6.24 9.36
CA VAL A 11 1.14 5.78 8.56
C VAL A 11 1.17 4.26 8.53
N ASP A 12 0.04 3.65 8.82
CA ASP A 12 -0.07 2.20 8.84
C ASP A 12 -0.08 1.67 7.42
N ILE A 13 0.85 0.76 7.13
CA ILE A 13 0.96 0.15 5.80
C ILE A 13 0.54 -1.31 5.90
N GLU A 14 -0.44 -1.68 5.08
CA GLU A 14 -0.90 -3.06 5.01
C GLU A 14 -0.97 -3.52 3.57
N PHE A 15 -0.90 -4.82 3.39
CA PHE A 15 -1.08 -5.43 2.07
C PHE A 15 -2.19 -6.45 2.18
N ALA A 16 -3.14 -6.37 1.26
CA ALA A 16 -4.24 -7.31 1.18
C ALA A 16 -4.13 -8.10 -0.11
N LEU A 17 -4.18 -9.42 0.00
CA LEU A 17 -4.25 -10.26 -1.19
C LEU A 17 -5.67 -10.19 -1.72
N ILE A 18 -5.82 -9.69 -2.95
CA ILE A 18 -7.14 -9.49 -3.52
C ILE A 18 -7.65 -10.76 -4.16
N GLU A 19 -6.84 -11.34 -5.03
CA GLU A 19 -7.29 -12.44 -5.85
C GLU A 19 -6.08 -13.20 -6.36
N THR A 20 -6.25 -14.51 -6.55
CA THR A 20 -5.26 -15.33 -7.21
C THR A 20 -5.92 -15.90 -8.45
N ILE A 21 -5.35 -15.62 -9.60
CA ILE A 21 -5.84 -16.13 -10.88
C ILE A 21 -4.77 -16.99 -11.52
N VAL A 22 -5.08 -17.57 -12.67
CA VAL A 22 -4.17 -18.47 -13.36
C VAL A 22 -3.98 -17.93 -14.77
N ASP A 23 -2.72 -17.86 -15.20
CA ASP A 23 -2.44 -17.40 -16.55
C ASP A 23 -2.64 -18.52 -17.58
N GLN A 24 -2.30 -18.23 -18.83
CA GLN A 24 -2.51 -19.18 -19.91
C GLN A 24 -1.70 -20.47 -19.73
N ASP A 25 -0.57 -20.37 -19.06
CA ASP A 25 0.31 -21.52 -18.83
C ASP A 25 0.00 -22.21 -17.51
N ASN A 26 -1.13 -21.87 -16.90
CA ASN A 26 -1.59 -22.48 -15.66
C ASN A 26 -0.72 -22.10 -14.47
N ASN A 27 -0.03 -20.95 -14.54
CA ASN A 27 0.75 -20.46 -13.43
C ASN A 27 -0.09 -19.54 -12.56
N PRO A 28 0.03 -19.61 -11.24
CA PRO A 28 -0.74 -18.72 -10.37
C PRO A 28 -0.23 -17.29 -10.48
N VAL A 29 -1.17 -16.35 -10.53
CA VAL A 29 -0.87 -14.91 -10.58
C VAL A 29 -1.57 -14.28 -9.39
N PHE A 30 -0.79 -13.60 -8.56
CA PHE A 30 -1.29 -12.99 -7.33
C PHE A 30 -1.52 -11.50 -7.54
N GLN A 31 -2.59 -11.00 -6.94
CA GLN A 31 -2.87 -9.56 -6.92
C GLN A 31 -2.89 -9.10 -5.48
N SER A 32 -2.09 -8.10 -5.18
CA SER A 32 -2.04 -7.53 -3.84
C SER A 32 -2.33 -6.04 -3.91
N GLN A 33 -3.00 -5.54 -2.89
CA GLN A 33 -3.32 -4.12 -2.77
C GLN A 33 -2.56 -3.55 -1.59
N ALA A 34 -1.89 -2.43 -1.81
CA ALA A 34 -1.24 -1.69 -0.73
C ALA A 34 -2.26 -0.74 -0.12
N LEU A 35 -2.37 -0.77 1.20
CA LEU A 35 -3.27 0.11 1.95
C LEU A 35 -2.43 1.00 2.84
N LEU A 36 -2.58 2.29 2.67
CA LEU A 36 -1.84 3.30 3.41
C LEU A 36 -2.82 4.04 4.30
N GLY A 37 -2.76 3.73 5.61
CA GLY A 37 -3.75 4.26 6.52
C GLY A 37 -5.16 3.86 6.16
N GLY A 38 -5.31 2.67 5.56
CA GLY A 38 -6.61 2.19 5.12
C GLY A 38 -7.02 2.68 3.74
N ILE A 39 -6.23 3.54 3.11
CA ILE A 39 -6.56 4.09 1.79
C ILE A 39 -5.80 3.30 0.74
N SER A 40 -6.48 2.88 -0.32
CA SER A 40 -5.85 2.11 -1.38
C SER A 40 -4.75 2.93 -2.06
N GLY A 41 -3.57 2.36 -2.17
CA GLY A 41 -2.44 3.03 -2.81
C GLY A 41 -2.09 2.46 -4.17
N GLY A 42 -2.45 1.21 -4.42
CA GLY A 42 -2.13 0.60 -5.69
C GLY A 42 -2.29 -0.90 -5.63
N ILE A 43 -2.45 -1.49 -6.79
CA ILE A 43 -2.60 -2.93 -6.93
C ILE A 43 -1.42 -3.44 -7.74
N GLY A 44 -0.70 -4.41 -7.18
CA GLY A 44 0.42 -5.04 -7.85
C GLY A 44 0.12 -6.46 -8.22
N ILE A 45 0.71 -6.91 -9.29
CA ILE A 45 0.52 -8.25 -9.82
C ILE A 45 1.87 -8.94 -9.87
N GLY A 46 1.92 -10.22 -9.54
CA GLY A 46 3.15 -10.98 -9.60
C GLY A 46 2.89 -12.47 -9.53
N TYR A 47 3.93 -13.25 -9.78
CA TYR A 47 3.83 -14.70 -9.75
C TYR A 47 4.06 -15.28 -8.36
N SER A 48 4.26 -14.42 -7.38
CA SER A 48 4.31 -14.81 -5.97
C SER A 48 3.64 -13.71 -5.16
N LYS A 49 3.24 -14.04 -3.92
CA LYS A 49 2.67 -13.03 -3.03
C LYS A 49 3.67 -11.90 -2.82
N LYS A 50 4.93 -12.26 -2.57
CA LYS A 50 5.97 -11.26 -2.31
C LYS A 50 6.12 -10.33 -3.51
N GLU A 51 6.17 -10.88 -4.71
CA GLU A 51 6.32 -10.06 -5.91
C GLU A 51 5.13 -9.13 -6.10
N SER A 52 3.92 -9.63 -5.89
CA SER A 52 2.73 -8.80 -6.04
C SER A 52 2.73 -7.67 -5.01
N GLN A 53 3.17 -7.95 -3.78
CA GLN A 53 3.24 -6.92 -2.74
C GLN A 53 4.31 -5.89 -3.07
N GLN A 54 5.47 -6.32 -3.56
CA GLN A 54 6.53 -5.40 -3.95
C GLN A 54 6.05 -4.47 -5.07
N ASN A 55 5.32 -5.02 -6.04
CA ASN A 55 4.81 -4.21 -7.13
C ASN A 55 3.75 -3.23 -6.65
N ALA A 56 2.87 -3.67 -5.75
CA ALA A 56 1.86 -2.79 -5.16
C ALA A 56 2.52 -1.67 -4.37
N ALA A 57 3.57 -1.99 -3.62
CA ALA A 57 4.29 -1.00 -2.82
C ALA A 57 4.94 0.05 -3.71
N ARG A 58 5.54 -0.40 -4.81
CA ARG A 58 6.19 0.54 -5.74
C ARG A 58 5.17 1.49 -6.36
N ILE A 59 4.02 0.96 -6.76
CA ILE A 59 2.97 1.78 -7.34
C ILE A 59 2.47 2.79 -6.32
N ALA A 60 2.25 2.37 -5.08
CA ALA A 60 1.78 3.25 -4.03
C ALA A 60 2.80 4.35 -3.72
N LEU A 61 4.08 3.99 -3.66
CA LEU A 61 5.12 4.98 -3.38
C LEU A 61 5.21 6.02 -4.50
N ASN A 62 5.09 5.58 -5.74
CA ASN A 62 5.07 6.51 -6.87
C ASN A 62 3.87 7.44 -6.79
N ARG A 63 2.72 6.92 -6.38
CA ARG A 63 1.53 7.74 -6.26
C ARG A 63 1.68 8.80 -5.19
N ILE A 64 2.31 8.45 -4.07
CA ILE A 64 2.58 9.43 -3.01
C ILE A 64 3.43 10.57 -3.54
N ARG A 65 4.42 10.25 -4.36
CA ARG A 65 5.33 11.25 -4.89
C ARG A 65 4.68 12.16 -5.92
N ARG A 66 3.74 11.64 -6.69
CA ARG A 66 3.15 12.38 -7.80
C ARG A 66 1.90 13.13 -7.44
N ASP A 67 1.10 12.57 -6.55
CA ASP A 67 -0.24 13.08 -6.27
C ASP A 67 -0.26 13.63 -4.86
N LYS A 68 -0.17 14.95 -4.77
CA LYS A 68 -0.11 15.60 -3.47
C LYS A 68 -1.43 15.50 -2.71
N ASN A 69 -2.54 15.46 -3.42
CA ASN A 69 -3.83 15.29 -2.76
C ASN A 69 -3.91 13.91 -2.12
N TYR A 70 -3.45 12.90 -2.84
CA TYR A 70 -3.39 11.55 -2.29
C TYR A 70 -2.46 11.51 -1.07
N GLN A 71 -1.30 12.13 -1.19
CA GLN A 71 -0.34 12.16 -0.10
C GLN A 71 -0.95 12.81 1.16
N GLN A 72 -1.65 13.92 0.98
CA GLN A 72 -2.29 14.59 2.11
C GLN A 72 -3.37 13.73 2.75
N SER A 73 -4.15 13.03 1.93
CA SER A 73 -5.17 12.13 2.45
C SER A 73 -4.54 11.01 3.29
N VAL A 74 -3.43 10.47 2.81
CA VAL A 74 -2.72 9.41 3.52
C VAL A 74 -2.12 9.96 4.82
N LEU A 75 -1.49 11.12 4.76
CA LEU A 75 -0.88 11.72 5.95
C LEU A 75 -1.92 12.09 6.99
N ALA A 76 -3.14 12.38 6.57
CA ALA A 76 -4.21 12.67 7.51
C ALA A 76 -4.60 11.46 8.35
N THR A 77 -4.14 10.27 7.98
CA THR A 77 -4.41 9.06 8.76
C THR A 77 -3.31 8.75 9.77
N GLN A 78 -2.37 9.67 9.99
CA GLN A 78 -1.28 9.43 10.93
C GLN A 78 -1.80 9.04 12.29
N GLU A 79 -1.13 8.03 12.87
CA GLU A 79 -1.62 7.46 14.10
C GLU A 79 -1.39 8.31 15.33
N ASN A 80 -0.45 9.17 15.28
CA ASN A 80 -0.13 9.88 16.52
C ASN A 80 -1.24 10.81 16.91
N GLY A 81 -2.14 10.65 16.59
CA GLY A 81 -3.14 11.46 16.99
C GLY A 81 -3.64 11.73 18.20
N ASN A 82 -3.15 11.19 18.16
CA ASN A 82 -3.60 11.39 18.79
C ASN A 82 -4.08 12.00 19.25
N ASN A 83 -4.10 11.92 19.29
CA ASN A 83 -4.37 12.38 19.68
C ASN A 83 -4.92 12.77 20.37
N THR A 84 -4.80 12.54 20.62
CA THR A 84 -5.15 12.85 21.28
C THR A 84 -5.49 13.32 21.93
N ILE A 85 -5.37 13.28 22.13
CA ILE A 85 -5.64 13.72 22.82
C ILE A 85 -6.21 14.43 23.19
N VAL A 86 -6.14 14.41 23.13
CA VAL A 86 -6.52 15.07 23.52
C VAL A 86 -7.27 15.43 23.98
N THR A 87 -7.31 15.29 24.13
CA THR A 87 -7.89 15.69 24.72
C THR A 87 -8.20 15.98 25.29
#